data_f17dd212942a915307cce65b70d24036
#
_entry.id   f17dd212942a915307cce65b70d24036
#
_cell.length_a   1.000
_cell.length_b   1.000
_cell.length_c   1.000
_cell.angle_alpha   90.00
_cell.angle_beta   90.00
_cell.angle_gamma   90.00
#
_symmetry.space_group_name_H-M   'P 1'
#
loop_
_entity.id
_entity.type
_entity.pdbx_description
1 polymer ?
#
loop_
_entity_poly.entity_id
_entity_poly.type
_entity_poly.pdbx_seq_one_letter_code
_entity_poly.pdbx_strand_id
1 'polypeptide(L)'
;EVDSSLFVTAFWSMLETIEMAFIGTVVGVAISLPLSLLAARNLNNKFVYVPIRALLAAIRTFPSILWAILFVIIVGLGPFAGVLAIIMYTVGFIAKLQYEAIEAVDADPMDAVGAIGVSKLQMIRFVILPESASHLLSQILYIFDYNIRQTSILGLVGAGGIGFYIIN
;
A
#
# COMPACT_ATOMS: atom_id res chain seq x y z
N GLU A 1 -27.82 -30.93 3.81
CA GLU A 1 -26.91 -30.95 2.64
C GLU A 1 -26.43 -29.55 2.45
N VAL A 2 -25.15 -29.29 2.81
CA VAL A 2 -24.48 -28.06 2.42
C VAL A 2 -24.34 -28.14 0.90
N ASP A 3 -25.01 -27.24 0.24
CA ASP A 3 -25.11 -27.26 -1.22
C ASP A 3 -23.67 -27.12 -1.80
N SER A 4 -23.23 -28.13 -2.55
CA SER A 4 -21.88 -28.15 -3.12
C SER A 4 -21.61 -26.92 -3.99
N SER A 5 -22.66 -26.30 -4.52
CA SER A 5 -22.61 -25.06 -5.28
C SER A 5 -22.21 -23.86 -4.41
N LEU A 6 -22.71 -23.78 -3.18
CA LEU A 6 -22.35 -22.72 -2.22
C LEU A 6 -20.88 -22.82 -1.82
N PHE A 7 -20.40 -24.04 -1.58
CA PHE A 7 -18.98 -24.25 -1.24
C PHE A 7 -18.04 -23.83 -2.39
N VAL A 8 -18.38 -24.21 -3.60
CA VAL A 8 -17.61 -23.83 -4.80
C VAL A 8 -17.62 -22.32 -5.00
N THR A 9 -18.78 -21.68 -4.88
CA THR A 9 -18.88 -20.20 -4.99
C THR A 9 -18.07 -19.49 -3.91
N ALA A 10 -18.17 -19.93 -2.66
CA ALA A 10 -17.39 -19.36 -1.56
C ALA A 10 -15.89 -19.50 -1.78
N PHE A 11 -15.44 -20.66 -2.28
CA PHE A 11 -14.03 -20.89 -2.59
C PHE A 11 -13.51 -19.92 -3.66
N TRP A 12 -14.22 -19.77 -4.77
CA TRP A 12 -13.84 -18.84 -5.83
C TRP A 12 -13.85 -17.37 -5.37
N SER A 13 -14.83 -17.00 -4.56
CA SER A 13 -14.90 -15.65 -3.98
C SER A 13 -13.78 -15.36 -3.00
N MET A 14 -13.30 -16.38 -2.27
CA MET A 14 -12.10 -16.25 -1.43
C MET A 14 -10.84 -16.05 -2.27
N LEU A 15 -10.69 -16.79 -3.37
CA LEU A 15 -9.57 -16.59 -4.29
C LEU A 15 -9.58 -15.19 -4.88
N GLU A 16 -10.74 -14.71 -5.34
CA GLU A 16 -10.92 -13.34 -5.83
C GLU A 16 -10.48 -12.30 -4.78
N THR A 17 -10.86 -12.50 -3.51
CA THR A 17 -10.45 -11.64 -2.40
C THR A 17 -8.93 -11.59 -2.24
N ILE A 18 -8.26 -12.74 -2.32
CA ILE A 18 -6.80 -12.83 -2.21
C ILE A 18 -6.11 -12.18 -3.41
N GLU A 19 -6.61 -12.43 -4.62
CA GLU A 19 -6.10 -11.80 -5.85
C GLU A 19 -6.20 -10.28 -5.80
N MET A 20 -7.35 -9.74 -5.40
CA MET A 20 -7.55 -8.31 -5.24
C MET A 20 -6.59 -7.71 -4.21
N ALA A 21 -6.45 -8.35 -3.05
CA ALA A 21 -5.53 -7.92 -2.01
C ALA A 21 -4.08 -7.98 -2.48
N PHE A 22 -3.68 -9.01 -3.20
CA PHE A 22 -2.34 -9.18 -3.75
C PHE A 22 -2.01 -8.09 -4.78
N ILE A 23 -2.85 -7.91 -5.79
CA ILE A 23 -2.65 -6.90 -6.84
C ILE A 23 -2.63 -5.51 -6.23
N GLY A 24 -3.59 -5.19 -5.36
CA GLY A 24 -3.68 -3.90 -4.68
C GLY A 24 -2.46 -3.60 -3.81
N THR A 25 -1.95 -4.61 -3.11
CA THR A 25 -0.73 -4.48 -2.30
C THR A 25 0.50 -4.27 -3.17
N VAL A 26 0.72 -5.10 -4.19
CA VAL A 26 1.90 -4.99 -5.06
C VAL A 26 1.94 -3.63 -5.76
N VAL A 27 0.85 -3.22 -6.38
CA VAL A 27 0.77 -1.93 -7.07
C VAL A 27 0.87 -0.77 -6.08
N GLY A 28 0.18 -0.85 -4.95
CA GLY A 28 0.22 0.18 -3.90
C GLY A 28 1.64 0.36 -3.34
N VAL A 29 2.35 -0.72 -3.04
CA VAL A 29 3.74 -0.69 -2.55
C VAL A 29 4.68 -0.14 -3.63
N ALA A 30 4.52 -0.56 -4.88
CA ALA A 30 5.33 -0.06 -6.00
C ALA A 30 5.20 1.46 -6.20
N ILE A 31 4.00 2.01 -6.01
CA ILE A 31 3.74 3.46 -6.07
C ILE A 31 4.24 4.15 -4.80
N SER A 32 4.05 3.55 -3.63
CA SER A 32 4.39 4.16 -2.34
C SER A 32 5.90 4.32 -2.13
N LEU A 33 6.72 3.40 -2.65
CA LEU A 33 8.17 3.43 -2.44
C LEU A 33 8.84 4.71 -3.01
N PRO A 34 8.63 5.10 -4.27
CA PRO A 34 9.17 6.36 -4.78
C PRO A 34 8.60 7.58 -4.05
N LEU A 35 7.31 7.55 -3.67
CA LEU A 35 6.71 8.64 -2.89
C LEU A 35 7.33 8.74 -1.48
N SER A 36 7.63 7.61 -0.84
CA SER A 36 8.28 7.59 0.45
C SER A 36 9.72 8.13 0.39
N LEU A 37 10.47 7.81 -0.67
CA LEU A 37 11.80 8.36 -0.90
C LEU A 37 11.75 9.89 -1.09
N LEU A 38 10.72 10.41 -1.77
CA LEU A 38 10.50 11.85 -1.90
C LEU A 38 10.02 12.49 -0.59
N ALA A 39 9.29 11.76 0.24
CA ALA A 39 8.78 12.23 1.52
C ALA A 39 9.84 12.21 2.65
N ALA A 40 10.96 11.51 2.47
CA ALA A 40 12.01 11.38 3.48
C ALA A 40 12.79 12.69 3.67
N ARG A 41 12.85 13.18 4.93
CA ARG A 41 13.54 14.44 5.29
C ARG A 41 15.06 14.35 5.15
N ASN A 42 15.62 13.19 5.44
CA ASN A 42 17.05 12.94 5.32
C ASN A 42 17.55 12.91 3.86
N LEU A 43 16.64 12.81 2.89
CA LEU A 43 16.96 12.74 1.47
C LEU A 43 16.59 14.01 0.69
N ASN A 44 15.66 14.81 1.20
CA ASN A 44 15.05 15.90 0.45
C ASN A 44 14.94 17.18 1.27
N ASN A 45 14.92 18.32 0.58
CA ASN A 45 14.62 19.59 1.20
C ASN A 45 13.12 19.74 1.50
N LYS A 46 12.77 20.71 2.34
CA LYS A 46 11.38 20.93 2.79
C LYS A 46 10.40 21.24 1.67
N PHE A 47 10.85 21.82 0.57
CA PHE A 47 9.99 22.13 -0.58
C PHE A 47 9.55 20.89 -1.35
N VAL A 48 10.24 19.76 -1.17
CA VAL A 48 9.89 18.47 -1.77
C VAL A 48 9.11 17.61 -0.77
N TYR A 49 9.67 17.36 0.42
CA TYR A 49 9.04 16.41 1.33
C TYR A 49 7.73 16.92 1.97
N VAL A 50 7.59 18.23 2.21
CA VAL A 50 6.37 18.77 2.85
C VAL A 50 5.13 18.58 1.97
N PRO A 51 5.11 18.98 0.70
CA PRO A 51 3.93 18.75 -0.14
C PRO A 51 3.62 17.27 -0.37
N ILE A 52 4.63 16.41 -0.50
CA ILE A 52 4.42 14.97 -0.65
C ILE A 52 3.79 14.39 0.63
N ARG A 53 4.26 14.77 1.81
CA ARG A 53 3.66 14.34 3.08
C ARG A 53 2.23 14.84 3.24
N ALA A 54 1.96 16.07 2.82
CA ALA A 54 0.61 16.62 2.83
C ALA A 54 -0.33 15.82 1.92
N LEU A 55 0.12 15.48 0.71
CA LEU A 55 -0.63 14.62 -0.20
C LEU A 55 -0.91 13.23 0.41
N LEU A 56 0.12 12.58 0.95
CA LEU A 56 -0.03 11.26 1.58
C LEU A 56 -0.96 11.31 2.81
N ALA A 57 -0.89 12.38 3.60
CA ALA A 57 -1.78 12.59 4.72
C ALA A 57 -3.24 12.78 4.26
N ALA A 58 -3.48 13.54 3.19
CA ALA A 58 -4.80 13.71 2.60
C ALA A 58 -5.38 12.38 2.11
N ILE A 59 -4.61 11.57 1.39
CA ILE A 59 -5.03 10.23 0.94
C ILE A 59 -5.43 9.34 2.13
N ARG A 60 -4.65 9.37 3.21
CA ARG A 60 -4.87 8.57 4.42
C ARG A 60 -6.05 9.04 5.28
N THR A 61 -6.52 10.27 5.10
CA THR A 61 -7.68 10.80 5.83
C THR A 61 -8.94 10.01 5.50
N PHE A 62 -9.04 9.45 4.29
CA PHE A 62 -10.19 8.67 3.86
C PHE A 62 -10.00 7.19 4.21
N PRO A 63 -10.96 6.57 4.96
CA PRO A 63 -11.00 5.12 5.15
C PRO A 63 -11.12 4.39 3.81
N SER A 64 -10.63 3.14 3.77
CA SER A 64 -10.66 2.31 2.55
C SER A 64 -12.06 2.15 1.95
N ILE A 65 -13.09 2.07 2.80
CA ILE A 65 -14.49 1.94 2.35
C ILE A 65 -14.96 3.18 1.58
N LEU A 66 -14.54 4.37 1.96
CA LEU A 66 -14.88 5.60 1.22
C LEU A 66 -14.21 5.63 -0.14
N TRP A 67 -12.96 5.18 -0.24
CA TRP A 67 -12.30 4.98 -1.51
C TRP A 67 -13.04 3.97 -2.39
N ALA A 68 -13.51 2.86 -1.81
CA ALA A 68 -14.28 1.86 -2.54
C ALA A 68 -15.59 2.44 -3.10
N ILE A 69 -16.35 3.17 -2.29
CA ILE A 69 -17.59 3.83 -2.72
C ILE A 69 -17.31 4.82 -3.86
N LEU A 70 -16.26 5.63 -3.72
CA LEU A 70 -15.86 6.58 -4.76
C LEU A 70 -15.56 5.87 -6.08
N PHE A 71 -14.76 4.81 -6.05
CA PHE A 71 -14.41 4.07 -7.26
C PHE A 71 -15.58 3.28 -7.83
N VAL A 72 -16.48 2.74 -7.01
CA VAL A 72 -17.73 2.11 -7.47
C VAL A 72 -18.57 3.12 -8.26
N ILE A 73 -18.64 4.38 -7.82
CA ILE A 73 -19.37 5.44 -8.54
C ILE A 73 -18.69 5.77 -9.88
N ILE A 74 -17.37 5.75 -9.94
CA ILE A 74 -16.60 6.16 -11.14
C ILE A 74 -16.53 5.03 -12.18
N VAL A 75 -16.19 3.80 -11.75
CA VAL A 75 -15.90 2.67 -12.66
C VAL A 75 -16.97 1.58 -12.65
N GLY A 76 -17.95 1.68 -11.77
CA GLY A 76 -19.00 0.68 -11.58
C GLY A 76 -18.69 -0.35 -10.49
N LEU A 77 -19.69 -1.20 -10.24
CA LEU A 77 -19.57 -2.32 -9.29
C LEU A 77 -18.57 -3.36 -9.79
N GLY A 78 -17.83 -3.96 -8.90
CA GLY A 78 -16.97 -5.10 -9.20
C GLY A 78 -15.56 -5.03 -8.60
N PRO A 79 -14.76 -6.07 -8.82
CA PRO A 79 -13.43 -6.22 -8.23
C PRO A 79 -12.44 -5.10 -8.58
N PHE A 80 -12.59 -4.50 -9.76
CA PHE A 80 -11.71 -3.42 -10.21
C PHE A 80 -11.79 -2.18 -9.31
N ALA A 81 -13.01 -1.80 -8.88
CA ALA A 81 -13.22 -0.71 -7.93
C ALA A 81 -12.55 -1.02 -6.59
N GLY A 82 -12.67 -2.26 -6.13
CA GLY A 82 -12.01 -2.72 -4.89
C GLY A 82 -10.50 -2.68 -4.95
N VAL A 83 -9.89 -3.13 -6.05
CA VAL A 83 -8.44 -3.06 -6.26
C VAL A 83 -7.95 -1.61 -6.22
N LEU A 84 -8.63 -0.68 -6.89
CA LEU A 84 -8.29 0.75 -6.86
C LEU A 84 -8.37 1.33 -5.45
N ALA A 85 -9.39 0.95 -4.67
CA ALA A 85 -9.53 1.38 -3.28
C ALA A 85 -8.39 0.86 -2.40
N ILE A 86 -7.99 -0.40 -2.57
CA ILE A 86 -6.86 -1.01 -1.86
C ILE A 86 -5.55 -0.29 -2.23
N ILE A 87 -5.33 0.00 -3.51
CA ILE A 87 -4.14 0.74 -3.96
C ILE A 87 -4.06 2.10 -3.28
N MET A 88 -5.14 2.89 -3.28
CA MET A 88 -5.16 4.22 -2.68
C MET A 88 -4.90 4.16 -1.18
N TYR A 89 -5.57 3.28 -0.47
CA TYR A 89 -5.34 3.08 0.96
C TYR A 89 -3.91 2.63 1.25
N THR A 90 -3.40 1.66 0.50
CA THR A 90 -2.03 1.14 0.66
C THR A 90 -1.00 2.23 0.43
N VAL A 91 -1.12 3.03 -0.61
CA VAL A 91 -0.21 4.15 -0.90
C VAL A 91 -0.18 5.14 0.28
N GLY A 92 -1.34 5.59 0.75
CA GLY A 92 -1.42 6.55 1.85
C GLY A 92 -0.84 6.02 3.16
N PHE A 93 -1.12 4.75 3.48
CA PHE A 93 -0.69 4.14 4.73
C PHE A 93 0.77 3.69 4.72
N ILE A 94 1.17 2.92 3.69
CA ILE A 94 2.50 2.32 3.61
C ILE A 94 3.59 3.36 3.34
N ALA A 95 3.34 4.37 2.51
CA ALA A 95 4.33 5.40 2.23
C ALA A 95 4.78 6.12 3.51
N LYS A 96 3.89 6.31 4.47
CA LYS A 96 4.26 6.88 5.77
C LYS A 96 5.22 5.98 6.52
N LEU A 97 4.90 4.70 6.68
CA LEU A 97 5.76 3.75 7.38
C LEU A 97 7.11 3.59 6.66
N GLN A 98 7.11 3.63 5.33
CA GLN A 98 8.32 3.56 4.53
C GLN A 98 9.23 4.77 4.73
N TYR A 99 8.72 6.01 4.67
CA TYR A 99 9.59 7.16 4.88
C TYR A 99 10.07 7.27 6.33
N GLU A 100 9.29 6.84 7.30
CA GLU A 100 9.73 6.74 8.70
C GLU A 100 10.87 5.72 8.86
N ALA A 101 10.78 4.56 8.21
CA ALA A 101 11.87 3.56 8.19
C ALA A 101 13.13 4.07 7.48
N ILE A 102 12.98 4.81 6.38
CA ILE A 102 14.08 5.43 5.66
C ILE A 102 14.76 6.50 6.51
N GLU A 103 14.01 7.29 7.25
CA GLU A 103 14.53 8.31 8.16
C GLU A 103 15.20 7.74 9.42
N ALA A 104 14.84 6.52 9.79
CA ALA A 104 15.43 5.81 10.92
C ALA A 104 16.79 5.15 10.61
N VAL A 105 17.26 5.19 9.36
CA VAL A 105 18.60 4.72 9.01
C VAL A 105 19.64 5.58 9.68
N ASP A 106 20.63 4.95 10.32
CA ASP A 106 21.70 5.65 11.03
C ASP A 106 22.49 6.58 10.11
N ALA A 107 22.91 7.72 10.67
CA ALA A 107 23.68 8.71 9.93
C ALA A 107 25.10 8.24 9.61
N ASP A 108 25.71 7.43 10.48
CA ASP A 108 27.09 6.99 10.33
C ASP A 108 27.39 6.28 8.99
N PRO A 109 26.59 5.28 8.54
CA PRO A 109 26.77 4.68 7.22
C PRO A 109 26.55 5.67 6.07
N MET A 110 25.60 6.61 6.24
CA MET A 110 25.31 7.62 5.23
C MET A 110 26.48 8.62 5.09
N ASP A 111 27.05 9.06 6.21
CA ASP A 111 28.16 9.99 6.24
C ASP A 111 29.44 9.35 5.69
N ALA A 112 29.72 8.10 6.07
CA ALA A 112 30.87 7.35 5.58
C ALA A 112 30.85 7.18 4.05
N VAL A 113 29.71 6.82 3.49
CA VAL A 113 29.54 6.67 2.04
C VAL A 113 29.47 8.04 1.35
N GLY A 114 28.88 9.04 1.98
CA GLY A 114 28.83 10.42 1.49
C GLY A 114 30.21 11.06 1.33
N ALA A 115 31.16 10.75 2.23
CA ALA A 115 32.51 11.26 2.20
C ALA A 115 33.32 10.88 0.93
N ILE A 116 32.95 9.79 0.25
CA ILE A 116 33.56 9.37 -1.02
C ILE A 116 32.87 9.98 -2.26
N GLY A 117 31.89 10.88 -2.06
CA GLY A 117 31.29 11.65 -3.14
C GLY A 117 30.28 10.90 -3.99
N VAL A 118 29.54 9.92 -3.41
CA VAL A 118 28.49 9.18 -4.13
C VAL A 118 27.29 10.06 -4.46
N SER A 119 26.61 9.72 -5.55
CA SER A 119 25.35 10.38 -5.91
C SER A 119 24.22 9.99 -4.97
N LYS A 120 23.15 10.81 -4.92
CA LYS A 120 21.95 10.53 -4.13
C LYS A 120 21.33 9.17 -4.47
N LEU A 121 21.28 8.79 -5.74
CA LEU A 121 20.75 7.51 -6.18
C LEU A 121 21.60 6.32 -5.68
N GLN A 122 22.92 6.48 -5.69
CA GLN A 122 23.84 5.49 -5.13
C GLN A 122 23.67 5.35 -3.61
N MET A 123 23.50 6.46 -2.89
CA MET A 123 23.21 6.47 -1.46
C MET A 123 21.91 5.68 -1.15
N ILE A 124 20.85 5.95 -1.91
CA ILE A 124 19.58 5.23 -1.75
C ILE A 124 19.77 3.74 -2.00
N ARG A 125 20.42 3.36 -3.10
CA ARG A 125 20.53 1.96 -3.52
C ARG A 125 21.45 1.13 -2.62
N PHE A 126 22.57 1.71 -2.18
CA PHE A 126 23.63 0.94 -1.50
C PHE A 126 23.65 1.10 0.02
N VAL A 127 22.97 2.11 0.57
CA VAL A 127 22.91 2.34 2.01
C VAL A 127 21.46 2.25 2.50
N ILE A 128 20.58 3.14 2.03
CA ILE A 128 19.26 3.33 2.63
C ILE A 128 18.35 2.12 2.41
N LEU A 129 18.23 1.63 1.18
CA LEU A 129 17.39 0.48 0.90
C LEU A 129 17.87 -0.81 1.59
N PRO A 130 19.18 -1.17 1.59
CA PRO A 130 19.66 -2.32 2.34
C PRO A 130 19.45 -2.20 3.86
N GLU A 131 19.75 -1.06 4.45
CA GLU A 131 19.59 -0.82 5.90
C GLU A 131 18.12 -0.85 6.34
N SER A 132 17.22 -0.30 5.53
CA SER A 132 15.78 -0.30 5.83
C SER A 132 15.04 -1.56 5.37
N ALA A 133 15.68 -2.47 4.65
CA ALA A 133 15.04 -3.59 3.95
C ALA A 133 14.18 -4.49 4.87
N SER A 134 14.68 -4.83 6.05
CA SER A 134 13.95 -5.67 7.00
C SER A 134 12.64 -5.01 7.48
N HIS A 135 12.69 -3.71 7.75
CA HIS A 135 11.52 -2.92 8.13
C HIS A 135 10.53 -2.82 6.97
N LEU A 136 11.02 -2.52 5.76
CA LEU A 136 10.19 -2.43 4.56
C LEU A 136 9.48 -3.75 4.25
N LEU A 137 10.19 -4.89 4.34
CA LEU A 137 9.60 -6.21 4.13
C LEU A 137 8.54 -6.53 5.16
N SER A 138 8.80 -6.26 6.44
CA SER A 138 7.81 -6.46 7.51
C SER A 138 6.55 -5.63 7.28
N GLN A 139 6.70 -4.38 6.83
CA GLN A 139 5.57 -3.51 6.50
C GLN A 139 4.76 -4.01 5.31
N ILE A 140 5.42 -4.56 4.28
CA ILE A 140 4.75 -5.14 3.10
C ILE A 140 3.92 -6.36 3.50
N LEU A 141 4.48 -7.26 4.31
CA LEU A 141 3.74 -8.42 4.81
C LEU A 141 2.56 -8.03 5.69
N TYR A 142 2.75 -7.04 6.55
CA TYR A 142 1.68 -6.50 7.39
C TYR A 142 0.53 -5.92 6.57
N ILE A 143 0.83 -5.08 5.57
CA ILE A 143 -0.23 -4.46 4.76
C ILE A 143 -0.93 -5.47 3.87
N PHE A 144 -0.25 -6.50 3.41
CA PHE A 144 -0.88 -7.57 2.64
C PHE A 144 -1.92 -8.33 3.49
N ASP A 145 -1.56 -8.75 4.71
CA ASP A 145 -2.50 -9.37 5.64
C ASP A 145 -3.70 -8.44 5.95
N TYR A 146 -3.43 -7.16 6.20
CA TYR A 146 -4.46 -6.16 6.42
C TYR A 146 -5.39 -6.01 5.20
N ASN A 147 -4.84 -5.96 3.99
CA ASN A 147 -5.60 -5.80 2.76
C ASN A 147 -6.52 -7.00 2.47
N ILE A 148 -6.12 -8.23 2.81
CA ILE A 148 -7.00 -9.40 2.70
C ILE A 148 -8.28 -9.20 3.53
N ARG A 149 -8.15 -8.72 4.76
CA ARG A 149 -9.28 -8.44 5.64
C ARG A 149 -10.13 -7.28 5.12
N GLN A 150 -9.50 -6.21 4.66
CA GLN A 150 -10.19 -5.05 4.10
C GLN A 150 -10.98 -5.39 2.84
N THR A 151 -10.43 -6.21 1.94
CA THR A 151 -11.12 -6.66 0.72
C THR A 151 -12.45 -7.33 1.04
N SER A 152 -12.50 -8.13 2.10
CA SER A 152 -13.75 -8.78 2.53
C SER A 152 -14.82 -7.75 2.94
N ILE A 153 -14.42 -6.63 3.54
CA ILE A 153 -15.33 -5.54 3.93
C ILE A 153 -15.76 -4.71 2.71
N LEU A 154 -14.86 -4.46 1.76
CA LEU A 154 -15.15 -3.68 0.56
C LEU A 154 -16.24 -4.32 -0.31
N GLY A 155 -16.39 -5.63 -0.25
CA GLY A 155 -17.48 -6.35 -0.91
C GLY A 155 -18.88 -5.88 -0.49
N LEU A 156 -19.04 -5.39 0.76
CA LEU A 156 -20.31 -4.87 1.27
C LEU A 156 -20.81 -3.63 0.50
N VAL A 157 -19.93 -2.89 -0.14
CA VAL A 157 -20.27 -1.72 -0.95
C VAL A 157 -20.22 -2.00 -2.45
N GLY A 158 -20.18 -3.26 -2.84
CA GLY A 158 -20.19 -3.68 -4.23
C GLY A 158 -18.81 -3.63 -4.94
N ALA A 159 -17.75 -3.61 -4.17
CA ALA A 159 -16.36 -3.57 -4.68
C ALA A 159 -15.74 -4.96 -4.88
N GLY A 160 -16.55 -6.01 -5.08
CA GLY A 160 -16.11 -7.39 -5.33
C GLY A 160 -15.65 -8.17 -4.09
N GLY A 161 -15.08 -9.36 -4.32
CA GLY A 161 -14.61 -10.25 -3.28
C GLY A 161 -15.70 -10.98 -2.52
N ILE A 162 -15.31 -11.76 -1.50
CA ILE A 162 -16.23 -12.62 -0.74
C ILE A 162 -17.39 -11.84 -0.11
N GLY A 163 -17.16 -10.61 0.33
CA GLY A 163 -18.20 -9.77 0.94
C GLY A 163 -19.35 -9.46 0.00
N PHE A 164 -19.12 -9.37 -1.30
CA PHE A 164 -20.15 -9.15 -2.31
C PHE A 164 -21.10 -10.35 -2.43
N TYR A 165 -20.56 -11.56 -2.33
CA TYR A 165 -21.34 -12.80 -2.44
C TYR A 165 -22.07 -13.20 -1.15
N ILE A 166 -21.69 -12.65 0.00
CA ILE A 166 -22.39 -12.90 1.27
C ILE A 166 -23.72 -12.14 1.33
N ILE A 167 -23.85 -11.02 0.61
CA ILE A 167 -25.03 -10.14 0.65
C ILE A 167 -26.03 -10.48 -0.45
N ASN A 168 -25.58 -11.03 -1.57
CA ASN A 168 -26.41 -11.43 -2.70
C ASN A 168 -26.71 -12.93 -2.69
#